data_c4674aa9fdcb955649aa6cf81125c25e
#
_entry.id   c4674aa9fdcb955649aa6cf81125c25e
#
_cell.length_a   1.000
_cell.length_b   1.000
_cell.length_c   1.000
_cell.angle_alpha   90.00
_cell.angle_beta   90.00
_cell.angle_gamma   90.00
#
_symmetry.space_group_name_H-M   'P 1'
#
loop_
_entity.id
_entity.type
_entity.pdbx_description
1 polymer ?
#
loop_
_entity_poly.entity_id
_entity_poly.type
_entity_poly.pdbx_seq_one_letter_code
_entity_poly.pdbx_strand_id
1 'polypeptide(L)'
;PVLFLATWLAAGVLAFAGAMAYAELAALRPRAGGEYVYLDAGFGRVAAFLTGWTSFVAGFSGAIAASAVVLAFYLGRFLPIAGSDQVLLSLPLGFITLSVSPQTITALTAIWLMSWIHLRGVGPGRLVGNVLASLKVTALVLFIVFGFAFGTGSFDNLTTAAAEPTTGAWLFALVPV
;
A
#
# COMPACT_ATOMS: atom_id res chain seq x y z
N PRO A 1 21.55 -0.09 -13.30
CA PRO A 1 20.42 0.88 -13.29
C PRO A 1 19.38 0.56 -14.37
N VAL A 2 19.79 0.23 -15.61
CA VAL A 2 18.86 -0.09 -16.72
C VAL A 2 17.97 -1.27 -16.41
N LEU A 3 18.52 -2.36 -15.83
CA LEU A 3 17.75 -3.53 -15.45
C LEU A 3 16.70 -3.18 -14.38
N PHE A 4 17.04 -2.34 -13.41
CA PHE A 4 16.11 -1.85 -12.38
C PHE A 4 14.94 -1.09 -13.01
N LEU A 5 15.22 -0.15 -13.91
CA LEU A 5 14.18 0.59 -14.63
C LEU A 5 13.31 -0.32 -15.51
N ALA A 6 13.93 -1.27 -16.23
CA ALA A 6 13.21 -2.24 -17.02
C ALA A 6 12.26 -3.12 -16.17
N THR A 7 12.70 -3.52 -14.97
CA THR A 7 11.88 -4.26 -14.01
C THR A 7 10.67 -3.44 -13.56
N TRP A 8 10.86 -2.17 -13.24
CA TRP A 8 9.76 -1.26 -12.87
C TRP A 8 8.75 -1.05 -14.01
N LEU A 9 9.26 -0.88 -15.25
CA LEU A 9 8.38 -0.76 -16.43
C LEU A 9 7.60 -2.05 -16.67
N ALA A 10 8.26 -3.21 -16.60
CA ALA A 10 7.60 -4.50 -16.75
C ALA A 10 6.52 -4.72 -15.66
N ALA A 11 6.84 -4.43 -14.41
CA ALA A 11 5.88 -4.49 -13.30
C ALA A 11 4.70 -3.54 -13.51
N GLY A 12 4.96 -2.33 -14.00
CA GLY A 12 3.90 -1.36 -14.33
C GLY A 12 2.96 -1.86 -15.43
N VAL A 13 3.50 -2.45 -16.50
CA VAL A 13 2.70 -3.04 -17.59
C VAL A 13 1.85 -4.21 -17.06
N LEU A 14 2.43 -5.10 -16.25
CA LEU A 14 1.70 -6.22 -15.65
C LEU A 14 0.60 -5.74 -14.71
N ALA A 15 0.88 -4.74 -13.88
CA ALA A 15 -0.11 -4.14 -12.99
C ALA A 15 -1.26 -3.49 -13.79
N PHE A 16 -0.94 -2.78 -14.88
CA PHE A 16 -1.93 -2.19 -15.77
C PHE A 16 -2.80 -3.27 -16.44
N ALA A 17 -2.20 -4.34 -16.97
CA ALA A 17 -2.93 -5.46 -17.56
C ALA A 17 -3.88 -6.11 -16.53
N GLY A 18 -3.42 -6.30 -15.28
CA GLY A 18 -4.27 -6.77 -14.19
C GLY A 18 -5.44 -5.83 -13.89
N ALA A 19 -5.18 -4.53 -13.83
CA ALA A 19 -6.24 -3.52 -13.63
C ALA A 19 -7.28 -3.54 -14.75
N MET A 20 -6.85 -3.70 -16.01
CA MET A 20 -7.77 -3.81 -17.16
C MET A 20 -8.62 -5.06 -17.08
N ALA A 21 -8.06 -6.21 -16.68
CA ALA A 21 -8.81 -7.44 -16.47
C ALA A 21 -9.89 -7.28 -15.37
N TYR A 22 -9.54 -6.64 -14.26
CA TYR A 22 -10.49 -6.33 -13.19
C TYR A 22 -11.58 -5.34 -13.64
N ALA A 23 -11.24 -4.34 -14.45
CA ALA A 23 -12.20 -3.39 -15.01
C ALA A 23 -13.22 -4.11 -15.93
N GLU A 24 -12.77 -5.05 -16.75
CA GLU A 24 -13.65 -5.87 -17.59
C GLU A 24 -14.56 -6.77 -16.76
N LEU A 25 -14.02 -7.45 -15.74
CA LEU A 25 -14.82 -8.26 -14.81
C LEU A 25 -15.88 -7.40 -14.08
N ALA A 26 -15.54 -6.18 -13.68
CA ALA A 26 -16.47 -5.25 -13.05
C ALA A 26 -17.61 -4.84 -14.01
N ALA A 27 -17.30 -4.65 -15.29
CA ALA A 27 -18.32 -4.35 -16.31
C ALA A 27 -19.23 -5.55 -16.60
N LEU A 28 -18.67 -6.76 -16.62
CA LEU A 28 -19.44 -8.00 -16.86
C LEU A 28 -20.29 -8.40 -15.63
N ARG A 29 -19.87 -8.06 -14.45
CA ARG A 29 -20.51 -8.43 -13.17
C ARG A 29 -20.74 -7.21 -12.29
N PRO A 30 -21.68 -6.30 -12.63
CA PRO A 30 -21.88 -5.04 -11.92
C PRO A 30 -22.65 -5.23 -10.59
N ARG A 31 -22.15 -6.13 -9.74
CA ARG A 31 -22.71 -6.41 -8.41
C ARG A 31 -21.73 -5.91 -7.34
N ALA A 32 -22.28 -5.42 -6.22
CA ALA A 32 -21.46 -5.12 -5.06
C ALA A 32 -20.82 -6.41 -4.50
N GLY A 33 -19.54 -6.36 -4.17
CA GLY A 33 -18.79 -7.49 -3.63
C GLY A 33 -17.41 -7.71 -4.28
N GLY A 34 -17.11 -7.00 -5.36
CA GLY A 34 -15.78 -7.01 -6.00
C GLY A 34 -15.27 -8.41 -6.29
N GLU A 35 -14.07 -8.70 -5.84
CA GLU A 35 -13.36 -9.96 -6.04
C GLU A 35 -14.18 -11.21 -5.63
N TYR A 36 -14.95 -11.10 -4.55
CA TYR A 36 -15.83 -12.19 -4.10
C TYR A 36 -16.82 -12.63 -5.21
N VAL A 37 -17.44 -11.66 -5.87
CA VAL A 37 -18.43 -11.94 -6.93
C VAL A 37 -17.78 -12.60 -8.15
N TYR A 38 -16.55 -12.19 -8.48
CA TYR A 38 -15.83 -12.75 -9.63
C TYR A 38 -15.39 -14.17 -9.36
N LEU A 39 -14.91 -14.45 -8.15
CA LEU A 39 -14.50 -15.80 -7.75
C LEU A 39 -15.69 -16.74 -7.56
N ASP A 40 -16.82 -16.26 -7.06
CA ASP A 40 -18.04 -17.08 -6.96
C ASP A 40 -18.51 -17.54 -8.35
N ALA A 41 -18.44 -16.65 -9.33
CA ALA A 41 -18.84 -16.95 -10.70
C ALA A 41 -17.86 -17.88 -11.45
N GLY A 42 -16.55 -17.79 -11.15
CA GLY A 42 -15.53 -18.57 -11.85
C GLY A 42 -15.13 -19.87 -11.16
N PHE A 43 -15.07 -19.87 -9.83
CA PHE A 43 -14.53 -20.97 -9.03
C PHE A 43 -15.51 -21.50 -7.98
N GLY A 44 -16.68 -20.88 -7.86
CA GLY A 44 -17.74 -21.29 -6.94
C GLY A 44 -17.59 -20.74 -5.51
N ARG A 45 -18.61 -21.03 -4.69
CA ARG A 45 -18.81 -20.43 -3.35
C ARG A 45 -17.67 -20.66 -2.38
N VAL A 46 -17.01 -21.82 -2.42
CA VAL A 46 -15.94 -22.15 -1.48
C VAL A 46 -14.72 -21.26 -1.72
N ALA A 47 -14.31 -21.11 -2.98
CA ALA A 47 -13.20 -20.23 -3.36
C ALA A 47 -13.50 -18.77 -3.00
N ALA A 48 -14.69 -18.30 -3.33
CA ALA A 48 -15.14 -16.96 -2.99
C ALA A 48 -15.14 -16.70 -1.47
N PHE A 49 -15.67 -17.65 -0.69
CA PHE A 49 -15.70 -17.54 0.76
C PHE A 49 -14.28 -17.51 1.36
N LEU A 50 -13.40 -18.43 0.95
CA LEU A 50 -12.02 -18.48 1.46
C LEU A 50 -11.26 -17.19 1.14
N THR A 51 -11.40 -16.68 -0.09
CA THR A 51 -10.76 -15.41 -0.47
C THR A 51 -11.33 -14.24 0.31
N GLY A 52 -12.65 -14.13 0.40
CA GLY A 52 -13.30 -13.06 1.17
C GLY A 52 -12.91 -13.09 2.64
N TRP A 53 -12.87 -14.28 3.25
CA TRP A 53 -12.43 -14.46 4.63
C TRP A 53 -10.97 -14.07 4.83
N THR A 54 -10.08 -14.56 3.97
CA THR A 54 -8.64 -14.23 4.05
C THR A 54 -8.40 -12.74 3.85
N SER A 55 -9.10 -12.13 2.89
CA SER A 55 -9.01 -10.69 2.63
C SER A 55 -9.50 -9.88 3.82
N PHE A 56 -10.58 -10.30 4.48
CA PHE A 56 -11.13 -9.63 5.65
C PHE A 56 -10.22 -9.76 6.87
N VAL A 57 -9.76 -10.99 7.17
CA VAL A 57 -9.00 -11.26 8.41
C VAL A 57 -7.54 -10.82 8.31
N ALA A 58 -6.89 -11.01 7.17
CA ALA A 58 -5.45 -10.78 7.01
C ALA A 58 -5.13 -9.73 5.94
N GLY A 59 -5.72 -9.81 4.75
CA GLY A 59 -5.33 -8.98 3.62
C GLY A 59 -5.59 -7.49 3.87
N PHE A 60 -6.83 -7.09 3.95
CA PHE A 60 -7.19 -5.67 4.13
C PHE A 60 -6.86 -5.16 5.53
N SER A 61 -7.16 -5.93 6.57
CA SER A 61 -6.86 -5.53 7.95
C SER A 61 -5.37 -5.39 8.20
N GLY A 62 -4.54 -6.30 7.66
CA GLY A 62 -3.09 -6.22 7.73
C GLY A 62 -2.54 -5.00 6.97
N ALA A 63 -3.01 -4.77 5.75
CA ALA A 63 -2.60 -3.61 4.96
C ALA A 63 -2.99 -2.27 5.60
N ILE A 64 -4.19 -2.17 6.19
CA ILE A 64 -4.63 -0.98 6.93
C ILE A 64 -3.75 -0.76 8.16
N ALA A 65 -3.49 -1.81 8.94
CA ALA A 65 -2.64 -1.72 10.13
C ALA A 65 -1.21 -1.27 9.77
N ALA A 66 -0.61 -1.90 8.76
CA ALA A 66 0.72 -1.54 8.29
C ALA A 66 0.78 -0.07 7.81
N SER A 67 -0.20 0.35 7.02
CA SER A 67 -0.28 1.74 6.54
C SER A 67 -0.43 2.75 7.69
N ALA A 68 -1.19 2.41 8.72
CA ALA A 68 -1.38 3.26 9.88
C ALA A 68 -0.11 3.37 10.75
N VAL A 69 0.65 2.27 10.88
CA VAL A 69 1.95 2.28 11.57
C VAL A 69 2.97 3.12 10.80
N VAL A 70 3.02 2.98 9.47
CA VAL A 70 3.86 3.82 8.59
C VAL A 70 3.49 5.29 8.70
N LEU A 71 2.19 5.62 8.73
CA LEU A 71 1.73 6.99 8.98
C LEU A 71 2.24 7.52 10.32
N ALA A 72 2.10 6.75 11.40
CA ALA A 72 2.59 7.14 12.73
C ALA A 72 4.10 7.34 12.74
N PHE A 73 4.87 6.47 12.07
CA PHE A 73 6.32 6.60 11.92
C PHE A 73 6.71 7.91 11.22
N TYR A 74 6.08 8.24 10.09
CA TYR A 74 6.38 9.49 9.39
C TYR A 74 5.89 10.71 10.15
N LEU A 75 4.75 10.63 10.83
CA LEU A 75 4.27 11.70 11.70
C LEU A 75 5.24 11.99 12.84
N GLY A 76 5.96 10.98 13.31
CA GLY A 76 7.02 11.10 14.31
C GLY A 76 8.18 12.02 13.90
N ARG A 77 8.35 12.31 12.60
CA ARG A 77 9.32 13.30 12.11
C ARG A 77 8.94 14.73 12.49
N PHE A 78 7.65 14.99 12.64
CA PHE A 78 7.12 16.30 13.04
C PHE A 78 6.76 16.33 14.53
N LEU A 79 6.23 15.21 15.04
CA LEU A 79 5.82 15.02 16.42
C LEU A 79 6.52 13.77 16.98
N PRO A 80 7.71 13.90 17.60
CA PRO A 80 8.52 12.75 18.03
C PRO A 80 7.78 11.74 18.90
N ILE A 81 6.84 12.20 19.71
CA ILE A 81 6.01 11.33 20.55
C ILE A 81 5.14 10.39 19.73
N ALA A 82 4.60 10.85 18.57
CA ALA A 82 3.68 10.08 17.75
C ALA A 82 4.35 8.86 17.05
N GLY A 83 5.65 8.95 16.79
CA GLY A 83 6.43 7.89 16.16
C GLY A 83 7.28 7.07 17.12
N SER A 84 7.18 7.33 18.44
CA SER A 84 7.96 6.61 19.44
C SER A 84 7.52 5.17 19.57
N ASP A 85 8.46 4.24 19.44
CA ASP A 85 8.28 2.79 19.61
C ASP A 85 8.50 2.32 21.05
N GLN A 86 8.79 3.26 21.98
CA GLN A 86 8.97 2.94 23.40
C GLN A 86 7.77 2.22 23.96
N VAL A 87 7.97 0.98 24.43
CA VAL A 87 6.90 0.16 24.95
C VAL A 87 6.38 0.72 26.29
N LEU A 88 5.13 1.16 26.29
CA LEU A 88 4.44 1.65 27.50
C LEU A 88 3.84 0.51 28.31
N LEU A 89 3.31 -0.50 27.60
CA LEU A 89 2.66 -1.66 28.19
C LEU A 89 2.96 -2.89 27.34
N SER A 90 3.34 -3.97 27.97
CA SER A 90 3.50 -5.27 27.30
C SER A 90 2.63 -6.32 27.98
N LEU A 91 1.79 -7.00 27.21
CA LEU A 91 0.92 -8.08 27.66
C LEU A 91 1.35 -9.39 26.98
N PRO A 92 1.99 -10.30 27.69
CA PRO A 92 2.33 -11.60 27.12
C PRO A 92 1.05 -12.47 27.04
N LEU A 93 0.67 -12.85 25.82
CA LEU A 93 -0.47 -13.72 25.50
C LEU A 93 -0.02 -15.14 25.12
N GLY A 94 1.02 -15.62 25.74
CA GLY A 94 1.61 -16.93 25.47
C GLY A 94 2.57 -16.91 24.29
N PHE A 95 2.07 -17.19 23.08
CA PHE A 95 2.87 -17.21 21.85
C PHE A 95 3.02 -15.83 21.16
N ILE A 96 2.29 -14.83 21.61
CA ILE A 96 2.35 -13.44 21.10
C ILE A 96 2.48 -12.49 22.29
N THR A 97 3.34 -11.48 22.16
CA THR A 97 3.40 -10.36 23.09
C THR A 97 2.73 -9.14 22.46
N LEU A 98 1.64 -8.68 23.07
CA LEU A 98 0.99 -7.43 22.66
C LEU A 98 1.75 -6.27 23.30
N SER A 99 2.40 -5.44 22.50
CA SER A 99 3.08 -4.23 22.95
C SER A 99 2.30 -2.99 22.55
N VAL A 100 2.08 -2.09 23.49
CA VAL A 100 1.46 -0.79 23.27
C VAL A 100 2.53 0.28 23.38
N SER A 101 2.71 1.05 22.33
CA SER A 101 3.62 2.19 22.24
C SER A 101 2.86 3.44 21.79
N PRO A 102 3.42 4.66 21.94
CA PRO A 102 2.81 5.86 21.37
C PRO A 102 2.56 5.75 19.87
N GLN A 103 3.46 5.10 19.14
CA GLN A 103 3.27 4.79 17.71
C GLN A 103 2.01 3.95 17.46
N THR A 104 1.81 2.89 18.26
CA THR A 104 0.61 2.03 18.18
C THR A 104 -0.66 2.83 18.46
N ILE A 105 -0.65 3.69 19.49
CA ILE A 105 -1.78 4.54 19.83
C ILE A 105 -2.10 5.52 18.69
N THR A 106 -1.07 6.13 18.10
CA THR A 106 -1.22 7.04 16.95
C THR A 106 -1.81 6.30 15.74
N ALA A 107 -1.32 5.10 15.44
CA ALA A 107 -1.84 4.27 14.36
C ALA A 107 -3.32 3.90 14.57
N LEU A 108 -3.67 3.45 15.78
CA LEU A 108 -5.06 3.13 16.15
C LEU A 108 -5.98 4.36 16.06
N THR A 109 -5.49 5.53 16.51
CA THR A 109 -6.23 6.79 16.42
C THR A 109 -6.50 7.16 14.96
N ALA A 110 -5.51 6.99 14.08
CA ALA A 110 -5.69 7.24 12.65
C ALA A 110 -6.73 6.29 12.02
N ILE A 111 -6.68 5.00 12.34
CA ILE A 111 -7.68 4.01 11.87
C ILE A 111 -9.06 4.41 12.37
N TRP A 112 -9.20 4.72 13.65
CA TRP A 112 -10.47 5.10 14.25
C TRP A 112 -11.04 6.38 13.64
N LEU A 113 -10.20 7.40 13.43
CA LEU A 113 -10.59 8.67 12.80
C LEU A 113 -11.09 8.44 11.36
N MET A 114 -10.35 7.66 10.56
CA MET A 114 -10.76 7.34 9.19
C MET A 114 -12.06 6.54 9.17
N SER A 115 -12.20 5.57 10.05
CA SER A 115 -13.44 4.79 10.19
C SER A 115 -14.63 5.69 10.57
N TRP A 116 -14.43 6.61 11.50
CA TRP A 116 -15.46 7.55 11.92
C TRP A 116 -15.91 8.49 10.79
N ILE A 117 -14.96 8.99 9.97
CA ILE A 117 -15.28 9.79 8.78
C ILE A 117 -16.14 8.99 7.80
N HIS A 118 -15.80 7.72 7.56
CA HIS A 118 -16.57 6.85 6.66
C HIS A 118 -17.95 6.48 7.20
N LEU A 119 -18.11 6.37 8.52
CA LEU A 119 -19.41 6.18 9.16
C LEU A 119 -20.35 7.39 9.00
N ARG A 120 -19.81 8.59 8.76
CA ARG A 120 -20.59 9.80 8.45
C ARG A 120 -21.19 9.77 7.05
N GLY A 121 -20.85 8.78 6.24
CA GLY A 121 -21.40 8.54 4.91
C GLY A 121 -20.37 8.52 3.80
N VAL A 122 -20.80 8.09 2.62
CA VAL A 122 -19.94 7.93 1.44
C VAL A 122 -19.36 9.26 0.95
N GLY A 123 -20.08 10.37 1.09
CA GLY A 123 -19.65 11.69 0.65
C GLY A 123 -18.37 12.16 1.33
N PRO A 124 -18.32 12.27 2.66
CA PRO A 124 -17.11 12.65 3.39
C PRO A 124 -15.93 11.72 3.15
N GLY A 125 -16.16 10.39 3.17
CA GLY A 125 -15.13 9.41 2.89
C GLY A 125 -14.51 9.56 1.50
N ARG A 126 -15.35 9.76 0.48
CA ARG A 126 -14.90 10.02 -0.90
C ARG A 126 -14.12 11.32 -1.02
N LEU A 127 -14.57 12.40 -0.33
CA LEU A 127 -13.85 13.66 -0.35
C LEU A 127 -12.43 13.53 0.21
N VAL A 128 -12.29 12.91 1.38
CA VAL A 128 -10.99 12.68 2.00
C VAL A 128 -10.11 11.81 1.10
N GLY A 129 -10.66 10.71 0.56
CA GLY A 129 -9.93 9.84 -0.36
C GLY A 129 -9.44 10.58 -1.62
N ASN A 130 -10.30 11.40 -2.23
CA ASN A 130 -9.93 12.18 -3.41
C ASN A 130 -8.87 13.24 -3.11
N VAL A 131 -8.97 13.93 -1.97
CA VAL A 131 -7.97 14.93 -1.55
C VAL A 131 -6.62 14.26 -1.32
N LEU A 132 -6.57 13.15 -0.59
CA LEU A 132 -5.32 12.43 -0.34
C LEU A 132 -4.72 11.85 -1.62
N ALA A 133 -5.55 11.30 -2.51
CA ALA A 133 -5.09 10.80 -3.81
C ALA A 133 -4.54 11.92 -4.70
N SER A 134 -5.23 13.05 -4.77
CA SER A 134 -4.79 14.24 -5.53
C SER A 134 -3.48 14.79 -4.98
N LEU A 135 -3.35 14.88 -3.65
CA LEU A 135 -2.12 15.33 -2.99
C LEU A 135 -0.94 14.41 -3.33
N LYS A 136 -1.16 13.09 -3.26
CA LYS A 136 -0.15 12.08 -3.61
C LYS A 136 0.31 12.22 -5.07
N VAL A 137 -0.64 12.30 -6.00
CA VAL A 137 -0.34 12.43 -7.44
C VAL A 137 0.38 13.75 -7.71
N THR A 138 -0.10 14.85 -7.14
CA THR A 138 0.54 16.17 -7.29
C THR A 138 1.97 16.16 -6.75
N ALA A 139 2.19 15.60 -5.56
CA ALA A 139 3.52 15.50 -4.98
C ALA A 139 4.47 14.67 -5.86
N LEU A 140 4.01 13.55 -6.43
CA LEU A 140 4.80 12.75 -7.35
C LEU A 140 5.14 13.50 -8.65
N VAL A 141 4.17 14.19 -9.23
CA VAL A 141 4.38 14.99 -10.44
C VAL A 141 5.39 16.12 -10.17
N LEU A 142 5.22 16.85 -9.06
CA LEU A 142 6.17 17.89 -8.67
C LEU A 142 7.57 17.32 -8.44
N PHE A 143 7.68 16.18 -7.77
CA PHE A 143 8.96 15.51 -7.56
C PHE A 143 9.66 15.16 -8.89
N ILE A 144 8.90 14.63 -9.86
CA ILE A 144 9.41 14.32 -11.19
C ILE A 144 9.84 15.59 -11.91
N VAL A 145 8.96 16.61 -11.96
CA VAL A 145 9.23 17.88 -12.64
C VAL A 145 10.47 18.57 -12.06
N PHE A 146 10.55 18.68 -10.74
CA PHE A 146 11.70 19.30 -10.07
C PHE A 146 12.97 18.46 -10.22
N GLY A 147 12.84 17.12 -10.20
CA GLY A 147 13.98 16.23 -10.47
C GLY A 147 14.59 16.45 -11.85
N PHE A 148 13.76 16.64 -12.88
CA PHE A 148 14.24 16.94 -14.24
C PHE A 148 14.66 18.40 -14.43
N ALA A 149 14.00 19.36 -13.77
CA ALA A 149 14.29 20.78 -13.94
C ALA A 149 15.57 21.22 -13.20
N PHE A 150 15.83 20.67 -12.03
CA PHE A 150 16.93 21.06 -11.14
C PHE A 150 17.97 19.95 -10.93
N GLY A 151 17.70 18.74 -11.42
CA GLY A 151 18.62 17.62 -11.29
C GLY A 151 19.86 17.80 -12.17
N THR A 152 21.03 17.55 -11.61
CA THR A 152 22.32 17.52 -12.34
C THR A 152 22.68 16.11 -12.85
N GLY A 153 21.67 15.25 -13.00
CA GLY A 153 21.86 13.88 -13.46
C GLY A 153 22.36 13.79 -14.89
N SER A 154 23.26 12.84 -15.18
CA SER A 154 23.70 12.50 -16.53
C SER A 154 23.10 11.16 -16.97
N PHE A 155 22.83 11.01 -18.26
CA PHE A 155 22.44 9.71 -18.85
C PHE A 155 23.53 8.64 -18.70
N ASP A 156 24.78 9.04 -18.47
CA ASP A 156 25.87 8.12 -18.16
C ASP A 156 25.62 7.31 -16.88
N ASN A 157 24.83 7.85 -15.95
CA ASN A 157 24.41 7.12 -14.74
C ASN A 157 23.56 5.87 -15.06
N LEU A 158 22.98 5.78 -16.25
CA LEU A 158 22.23 4.59 -16.68
C LEU A 158 23.18 3.46 -17.10
N THR A 159 24.36 3.80 -17.57
CA THR A 159 25.37 2.84 -18.07
C THR A 159 26.41 2.48 -17.02
N THR A 160 26.54 3.26 -15.95
CA THR A 160 27.46 2.96 -14.85
C THR A 160 27.01 1.65 -14.18
N ALA A 161 27.80 0.59 -14.37
CA ALA A 161 27.55 -0.70 -13.76
C ALA A 161 27.64 -0.58 -12.23
N ALA A 162 26.53 -0.70 -11.55
CA ALA A 162 26.56 -1.17 -10.18
C ALA A 162 27.09 -2.62 -10.21
N ALA A 163 27.78 -3.02 -9.13
CA ALA A 163 28.34 -4.36 -9.00
C ALA A 163 27.42 -5.45 -9.60
N GLU A 164 28.04 -6.40 -10.32
CA GLU A 164 27.37 -7.50 -11.01
C GLU A 164 26.19 -8.04 -10.20
N PRO A 165 24.97 -7.95 -10.70
CA PRO A 165 23.83 -8.51 -9.98
C PRO A 165 24.01 -10.03 -9.94
N THR A 166 24.08 -10.58 -8.75
CA THR A 166 24.02 -12.03 -8.56
C THR A 166 22.79 -12.57 -9.26
N THR A 167 22.98 -13.64 -10.04
CA THR A 167 21.92 -14.25 -10.84
C THR A 167 20.68 -14.51 -9.96
N GLY A 168 19.60 -13.81 -10.21
CA GLY A 168 18.36 -13.89 -9.42
C GLY A 168 18.06 -12.67 -8.52
N ALA A 169 19.02 -11.84 -8.19
CA ALA A 169 18.78 -10.65 -7.33
C ALA A 169 17.74 -9.68 -7.91
N TRP A 170 17.58 -9.63 -9.22
CA TRP A 170 16.56 -8.82 -9.88
C TRP A 170 15.12 -9.32 -9.62
N LEU A 171 14.93 -10.64 -9.37
CA LEU A 171 13.63 -11.18 -9.02
C LEU A 171 13.17 -10.72 -7.65
N PHE A 172 14.09 -10.50 -6.71
CA PHE A 172 13.76 -9.97 -5.39
C PHE A 172 13.34 -8.49 -5.43
N ALA A 173 13.76 -7.75 -6.47
CA ALA A 173 13.32 -6.36 -6.68
C ALA A 173 11.82 -6.26 -7.07
N LEU A 174 11.20 -7.36 -7.48
CA LEU A 174 9.76 -7.44 -7.78
C LEU A 174 8.91 -7.76 -6.56
N VAL A 175 9.54 -8.18 -5.46
CA VAL A 175 8.82 -8.46 -4.22
C VAL A 175 8.65 -7.13 -3.48
N PRO A 176 7.43 -6.60 -3.35
CA PRO A 176 7.19 -5.42 -2.54
C PRO A 176 7.50 -5.74 -1.06
N VAL A 177 8.36 -4.93 -0.47
CA VAL A 177 8.64 -4.96 0.97
C VAL A 177 7.47 -4.40 1.74
#